data_475866c88a380cf463885fe8fe70bf3b
#
_entry.id   475866c88a380cf463885fe8fe70bf3b
#
_cell.length_a   1.000
_cell.length_b   1.000
_cell.length_c   1.000
_cell.angle_alpha   90.00
_cell.angle_beta   90.00
_cell.angle_gamma   90.00
#
_symmetry.space_group_name_H-M   'P 1'
#
loop_
_entity.id
_entity.type
_entity.pdbx_description
1 polymer ?
#
loop_
_entity_poly.entity_id
_entity_poly.type
_entity_poly.pdbx_seq_one_letter_code
_entity_poly.pdbx_strand_id
1 'polypeptide(L)'
;DIIKNDNCVGISKVKFALMPLVYRLLNRDVAFIYKPGHLFGGSKEYGTGIKALLKISYVNVLHFIGVKIIKTGVSVGPLSGSFLKAEMNISAKSYIYGVREDYSLKFVEGNSFKKYKRVSDLAYYSILKNREKYLDEKRDTISYSFRPYKQSNLPPELQAKKIASAILDVATK
;
A
#
# COMPACT_ATOMS: atom_id res chain seq x y z
N ASP A 1 8.10 8.99 19.78
CA ASP A 1 6.76 9.28 20.31
C ASP A 1 5.73 8.95 19.26
N ILE A 2 5.11 7.77 19.43
CA ILE A 2 3.90 7.42 18.69
C ILE A 2 2.86 8.45 19.14
N ILE A 3 2.38 9.26 18.23
CA ILE A 3 1.28 10.18 18.48
C ILE A 3 0.11 9.31 18.97
N LYS A 4 -0.07 9.22 20.27
CA LYS A 4 -1.30 8.71 20.87
C LYS A 4 -2.37 9.74 20.52
N ASN A 5 -3.02 9.54 19.40
CA ASN A 5 -4.21 10.29 19.09
C ASN A 5 -5.34 9.62 19.89
N ASP A 6 -5.81 10.26 20.94
CA ASP A 6 -6.84 9.75 21.86
C ASP A 6 -8.16 9.38 21.14
N ASN A 7 -8.28 9.75 19.86
CA ASN A 7 -9.40 9.39 18.99
C ASN A 7 -9.19 8.09 18.19
N CYS A 8 -8.07 7.39 18.37
CA CYS A 8 -7.83 6.10 17.71
C CYS A 8 -8.34 4.95 18.58
N VAL A 9 -9.39 4.29 18.13
CA VAL A 9 -9.97 3.12 18.80
C VAL A 9 -9.57 1.85 18.08
N GLY A 10 -8.96 0.91 18.80
CA GLY A 10 -8.70 -0.43 18.29
C GLY A 10 -10.01 -1.20 18.12
N ILE A 11 -10.31 -1.65 16.91
CA ILE A 11 -11.52 -2.41 16.60
C ILE A 11 -11.20 -3.75 15.95
N SER A 12 -12.06 -4.75 16.16
CA SER A 12 -11.92 -6.04 15.50
C SER A 12 -12.10 -5.91 13.98
N LYS A 13 -11.49 -6.85 13.21
CA LYS A 13 -11.61 -6.87 11.74
C LYS A 13 -13.05 -6.87 11.24
N VAL A 14 -13.94 -7.59 11.94
CA VAL A 14 -15.36 -7.66 11.60
C VAL A 14 -16.04 -6.31 11.83
N LYS A 15 -15.83 -5.70 13.00
CA LYS A 15 -16.35 -4.34 13.28
C LYS A 15 -15.83 -3.35 12.24
N PHE A 16 -14.52 -3.39 11.93
CA PHE A 16 -13.92 -2.52 10.91
C PHE A 16 -14.60 -2.64 9.55
N ALA A 17 -14.96 -3.87 9.14
CA ALA A 17 -15.65 -4.09 7.87
C ALA A 17 -17.13 -3.63 7.89
N LEU A 18 -17.80 -3.74 9.03
CA LEU A 18 -19.23 -3.39 9.15
C LEU A 18 -19.47 -1.90 9.45
N MET A 19 -18.55 -1.23 10.15
CA MET A 19 -18.74 0.17 10.54
C MET A 19 -19.06 1.12 9.36
N PRO A 20 -18.39 1.05 8.19
CA PRO A 20 -18.72 1.93 7.08
C PRO A 20 -20.18 1.78 6.61
N LEU A 21 -20.70 0.54 6.64
CA LEU A 21 -22.09 0.24 6.27
C LEU A 21 -23.05 0.89 7.29
N VAL A 22 -22.83 0.64 8.57
CA VAL A 22 -23.68 1.17 9.65
C VAL A 22 -23.69 2.70 9.67
N TYR A 23 -22.52 3.33 9.61
CA TYR A 23 -22.46 4.80 9.63
C TYR A 23 -23.09 5.43 8.39
N ARG A 24 -22.95 4.78 7.22
CA ARG A 24 -23.58 5.29 6.02
C ARG A 24 -25.10 5.15 6.04
N LEU A 25 -25.63 4.06 6.60
CA LEU A 25 -27.07 3.88 6.84
C LEU A 25 -27.62 4.93 7.81
N LEU A 26 -26.80 5.44 8.72
CA LEU A 26 -27.12 6.55 9.60
C LEU A 26 -26.91 7.94 8.96
N ASN A 27 -26.88 8.01 7.63
CA ASN A 27 -26.69 9.23 6.84
C ASN A 27 -25.40 10.02 7.16
N ARG A 28 -24.35 9.36 7.65
CA ARG A 28 -23.05 10.00 7.91
C ARG A 28 -22.15 9.89 6.68
N ASP A 29 -21.35 10.92 6.44
CA ASP A 29 -20.27 10.86 5.46
C ASP A 29 -19.16 9.95 5.95
N VAL A 30 -18.82 8.93 5.13
CA VAL A 30 -17.85 7.89 5.48
C VAL A 30 -16.81 7.75 4.40
N ALA A 31 -15.55 7.67 4.81
CA ALA A 31 -14.44 7.26 3.97
C ALA A 31 -13.87 5.92 4.47
N PHE A 32 -13.71 4.97 3.55
CA PHE A 32 -13.02 3.71 3.81
C PHE A 32 -11.60 3.79 3.25
N ILE A 33 -10.62 3.81 4.15
CA ILE A 33 -9.22 3.98 3.78
C ILE A 33 -8.51 2.63 3.84
N TYR A 34 -7.99 2.20 2.70
CA TYR A 34 -7.14 1.01 2.64
C TYR A 34 -5.76 1.28 3.23
N LYS A 35 -5.24 0.29 3.96
CA LYS A 35 -3.85 0.32 4.42
C LYS A 35 -2.90 0.43 3.21
N PRO A 36 -1.94 1.36 3.22
CA PRO A 36 -0.88 1.40 2.22
C PRO A 36 -0.03 0.13 2.28
N GLY A 37 0.60 -0.22 1.19
CA GLY A 37 1.45 -1.42 1.15
C GLY A 37 1.77 -1.88 -0.25
N HIS A 38 2.33 -3.08 -0.33
CA HIS A 38 2.71 -3.73 -1.58
C HIS A 38 1.64 -4.74 -2.01
N LEU A 39 1.37 -4.78 -3.30
CA LEU A 39 0.43 -5.67 -3.96
C LEU A 39 1.15 -6.35 -5.13
N PHE A 40 1.72 -7.51 -4.87
CA PHE A 40 2.45 -8.30 -5.85
C PHE A 40 1.93 -9.73 -5.86
N GLY A 41 2.11 -10.43 -6.99
CA GLY A 41 1.94 -11.85 -7.10
C GLY A 41 0.66 -12.33 -7.76
N GLY A 42 0.55 -13.63 -7.89
CA GLY A 42 -0.58 -14.34 -8.49
C GLY A 42 -1.52 -14.94 -7.46
N SER A 43 -2.50 -15.68 -7.96
CA SER A 43 -3.53 -16.35 -7.14
C SER A 43 -2.97 -17.30 -6.08
N LYS A 44 -1.80 -17.89 -6.30
CA LYS A 44 -1.16 -18.81 -5.33
C LYS A 44 -0.68 -18.11 -4.06
N GLU A 45 -0.24 -16.86 -4.15
CA GLU A 45 0.31 -16.10 -3.01
C GLU A 45 -0.76 -15.39 -2.18
N TYR A 46 -1.87 -15.00 -2.79
CA TYR A 46 -2.91 -14.19 -2.15
C TYR A 46 -4.20 -14.97 -1.81
N GLY A 47 -4.17 -16.28 -2.00
CA GLY A 47 -5.28 -17.17 -1.67
C GLY A 47 -6.21 -17.46 -2.85
N THR A 48 -7.36 -18.03 -2.54
CA THR A 48 -8.32 -18.49 -3.54
C THR A 48 -9.06 -17.35 -4.24
N GLY A 49 -9.58 -17.61 -5.45
CA GLY A 49 -10.45 -16.68 -6.18
C GLY A 49 -11.66 -16.19 -5.37
N ILE A 50 -12.10 -16.95 -4.36
CA ILE A 50 -13.15 -16.58 -3.42
C ILE A 50 -12.79 -15.31 -2.65
N LYS A 51 -11.55 -15.15 -2.17
CA LYS A 51 -11.12 -13.92 -1.50
C LYS A 51 -11.18 -12.69 -2.41
N ALA A 52 -10.82 -12.87 -3.69
CA ALA A 52 -10.92 -11.80 -4.68
C ALA A 52 -12.40 -11.42 -4.93
N LEU A 53 -13.28 -12.41 -5.06
CA LEU A 53 -14.74 -12.18 -5.23
C LEU A 53 -15.35 -11.47 -4.03
N LEU A 54 -15.05 -11.90 -2.81
CA LEU A 54 -15.49 -11.24 -1.59
C LEU A 54 -15.03 -9.77 -1.53
N LYS A 55 -13.78 -9.52 -1.93
CA LYS A 55 -13.23 -8.17 -2.00
C LYS A 55 -13.95 -7.29 -3.03
N ILE A 56 -14.22 -7.83 -4.21
CA ILE A 56 -15.00 -7.15 -5.27
C ILE A 56 -16.41 -6.83 -4.76
N SER A 57 -17.11 -7.83 -4.20
CA SER A 57 -18.47 -7.66 -3.69
C SER A 57 -18.53 -6.60 -2.59
N TYR A 58 -17.63 -6.65 -1.64
CA TYR A 58 -17.56 -5.68 -0.56
C TYR A 58 -17.32 -4.24 -1.09
N VAL A 59 -16.38 -4.06 -2.01
CA VAL A 59 -16.10 -2.76 -2.62
C VAL A 59 -17.30 -2.24 -3.41
N ASN A 60 -17.99 -3.12 -4.14
CA ASN A 60 -19.20 -2.73 -4.87
C ASN A 60 -20.31 -2.27 -3.93
N VAL A 61 -20.53 -2.97 -2.81
CA VAL A 61 -21.51 -2.56 -1.78
C VAL A 61 -21.13 -1.20 -1.20
N LEU A 62 -19.87 -1.01 -0.77
CA LEU A 62 -19.41 0.27 -0.24
C LEU A 62 -19.63 1.43 -1.24
N HIS A 63 -19.29 1.19 -2.49
CA HIS A 63 -19.46 2.18 -3.55
C HIS A 63 -20.93 2.49 -3.80
N PHE A 64 -21.80 1.46 -3.86
CA PHE A 64 -23.24 1.60 -4.10
C PHE A 64 -23.92 2.45 -3.01
N ILE A 65 -23.56 2.26 -1.75
CA ILE A 65 -24.10 3.05 -0.63
C ILE A 65 -23.41 4.42 -0.46
N GLY A 66 -22.49 4.80 -1.36
CA GLY A 66 -21.86 6.11 -1.38
C GLY A 66 -20.71 6.31 -0.39
N VAL A 67 -20.08 5.23 0.07
CA VAL A 67 -18.83 5.32 0.87
C VAL A 67 -17.67 5.75 -0.05
N LYS A 68 -16.92 6.75 0.35
CA LYS A 68 -15.70 7.20 -0.37
C LYS A 68 -14.57 6.20 -0.13
N ILE A 69 -14.17 5.45 -1.14
CA ILE A 69 -13.08 4.48 -1.05
C ILE A 69 -11.77 5.16 -1.40
N ILE A 70 -10.83 5.17 -0.46
CA ILE A 70 -9.52 5.78 -0.62
C ILE A 70 -8.46 4.69 -0.50
N LYS A 71 -7.65 4.54 -1.53
CA LYS A 71 -6.50 3.64 -1.55
C LYS A 71 -5.31 4.41 -2.11
N THR A 72 -4.36 4.75 -1.25
CA THR A 72 -3.23 5.60 -1.63
C THR A 72 -1.92 5.08 -1.02
N GLY A 73 -0.79 5.49 -1.60
CA GLY A 73 0.54 5.07 -1.17
C GLY A 73 0.80 3.58 -1.39
N VAL A 74 0.22 3.00 -2.44
CA VAL A 74 0.38 1.56 -2.74
C VAL A 74 1.40 1.33 -3.85
N SER A 75 2.19 0.26 -3.68
CA SER A 75 2.97 -0.32 -4.77
C SER A 75 2.13 -1.42 -5.40
N VAL A 76 1.89 -1.33 -6.69
CA VAL A 76 1.17 -2.33 -7.46
C VAL A 76 2.16 -2.97 -8.42
N GLY A 77 2.45 -4.25 -8.19
CA GLY A 77 3.39 -5.01 -9.00
C GLY A 77 2.69 -5.94 -9.97
N PRO A 78 3.39 -6.94 -10.51
CA PRO A 78 2.77 -7.91 -11.36
C PRO A 78 1.68 -8.66 -10.59
N LEU A 79 0.43 -8.39 -10.96
CA LEU A 79 -0.76 -9.09 -10.50
C LEU A 79 -1.33 -9.90 -11.65
N SER A 80 -1.93 -11.05 -11.37
CA SER A 80 -2.57 -11.89 -12.37
C SER A 80 -3.93 -12.42 -11.92
N GLY A 81 -4.70 -12.92 -12.88
CA GLY A 81 -5.95 -13.63 -12.63
C GLY A 81 -6.99 -12.82 -11.85
N SER A 82 -7.63 -13.44 -10.88
CA SER A 82 -8.70 -12.86 -10.08
C SER A 82 -8.27 -11.65 -9.23
N PHE A 83 -7.01 -11.60 -8.82
CA PHE A 83 -6.48 -10.48 -8.03
C PHE A 83 -6.27 -9.22 -8.86
N LEU A 84 -5.79 -9.36 -10.10
CA LEU A 84 -5.73 -8.24 -11.04
C LEU A 84 -7.14 -7.68 -11.27
N LYS A 85 -8.13 -8.53 -11.55
CA LYS A 85 -9.53 -8.12 -11.72
C LYS A 85 -10.08 -7.41 -10.48
N ALA A 86 -9.78 -7.91 -9.29
CA ALA A 86 -10.20 -7.28 -8.03
C ALA A 86 -9.57 -5.89 -7.85
N GLU A 87 -8.29 -5.74 -8.13
CA GLU A 87 -7.62 -4.43 -8.02
C GLU A 87 -8.12 -3.44 -9.08
N MET A 88 -8.35 -3.88 -10.30
CA MET A 88 -8.97 -3.05 -11.34
C MET A 88 -10.36 -2.56 -10.92
N ASN A 89 -11.18 -3.44 -10.31
CA ASN A 89 -12.49 -3.06 -9.77
C ASN A 89 -12.38 -2.06 -8.63
N ILE A 90 -11.44 -2.25 -7.71
CA ILE A 90 -11.17 -1.31 -6.61
C ILE A 90 -10.77 0.05 -7.17
N SER A 91 -9.84 0.09 -8.13
CA SER A 91 -9.43 1.32 -8.79
C SER A 91 -10.63 2.06 -9.41
N ALA A 92 -11.47 1.34 -10.17
CA ALA A 92 -12.64 1.91 -10.82
C ALA A 92 -13.66 2.51 -9.85
N LYS A 93 -13.82 1.94 -8.66
CA LYS A 93 -14.78 2.34 -7.62
C LYS A 93 -14.17 3.30 -6.58
N SER A 94 -12.87 3.47 -6.58
CA SER A 94 -12.20 4.37 -5.64
C SER A 94 -12.51 5.84 -5.94
N TYR A 95 -12.64 6.62 -4.88
CA TYR A 95 -12.58 8.08 -4.93
C TYR A 95 -11.15 8.54 -5.24
N ILE A 96 -10.16 7.91 -4.57
CA ILE A 96 -8.74 8.09 -4.85
C ILE A 96 -8.08 6.71 -4.93
N TYR A 97 -7.31 6.47 -6.00
CA TYR A 97 -6.41 5.34 -6.13
C TYR A 97 -5.01 5.86 -6.46
N GLY A 98 -4.13 5.87 -5.46
CA GLY A 98 -2.80 6.47 -5.54
C GLY A 98 -1.69 5.44 -5.54
N VAL A 99 -0.92 5.35 -6.63
CA VAL A 99 0.30 4.53 -6.74
C VAL A 99 1.53 5.37 -6.43
N ARG A 100 2.49 4.81 -5.69
CA ARG A 100 3.61 5.59 -5.14
C ARG A 100 4.88 5.58 -5.97
N GLU A 101 5.01 4.69 -6.96
CA GLU A 101 6.23 4.53 -7.76
C GLU A 101 5.94 4.36 -9.25
N ASP A 102 6.93 4.69 -10.08
CA ASP A 102 6.78 4.71 -11.54
C ASP A 102 6.60 3.30 -12.13
N TYR A 103 7.16 2.28 -11.48
CA TYR A 103 6.90 0.89 -11.85
C TYR A 103 5.42 0.54 -11.71
N SER A 104 4.82 0.90 -10.59
CA SER A 104 3.38 0.70 -10.35
C SER A 104 2.52 1.52 -11.29
N LEU A 105 2.96 2.75 -11.63
CA LEU A 105 2.27 3.59 -12.62
C LEU A 105 2.24 2.90 -13.99
N LYS A 106 3.39 2.45 -14.50
CA LYS A 106 3.47 1.69 -15.76
C LYS A 106 2.62 0.43 -15.74
N PHE A 107 2.59 -0.28 -14.61
CA PHE A 107 1.77 -1.48 -14.46
C PHE A 107 0.27 -1.19 -14.56
N VAL A 108 -0.23 -0.16 -13.87
CA VAL A 108 -1.66 0.19 -13.90
C VAL A 108 -2.08 0.74 -15.27
N GLU A 109 -1.21 1.49 -15.93
CA GLU A 109 -1.41 1.97 -17.31
C GLU A 109 -1.53 0.80 -18.29
N GLY A 110 -0.58 -0.14 -18.25
CA GLY A 110 -0.56 -1.30 -19.15
C GLY A 110 -1.70 -2.30 -18.90
N ASN A 111 -2.39 -2.25 -17.76
CA ASN A 111 -3.47 -3.16 -17.39
C ASN A 111 -4.85 -2.49 -17.35
N SER A 112 -5.03 -1.34 -17.99
CA SER A 112 -6.33 -0.67 -18.16
C SER A 112 -7.06 -0.34 -16.85
N PHE A 113 -6.33 0.06 -15.82
CA PHE A 113 -6.94 0.61 -14.60
C PHE A 113 -7.67 1.92 -14.94
N LYS A 114 -8.90 2.09 -14.42
CA LYS A 114 -9.75 3.24 -14.81
C LYS A 114 -9.44 4.54 -14.06
N LYS A 115 -9.07 4.43 -12.79
CA LYS A 115 -8.78 5.60 -11.95
C LYS A 115 -7.48 5.35 -11.21
N TYR A 116 -6.50 6.20 -11.42
CA TYR A 116 -5.23 6.16 -10.69
C TYR A 116 -4.52 7.53 -10.78
N LYS A 117 -3.67 7.76 -9.79
CA LYS A 117 -2.78 8.93 -9.77
C LYS A 117 -1.43 8.52 -9.24
N ARG A 118 -0.36 9.14 -9.72
CA ARG A 118 0.94 9.09 -9.08
C ARG A 118 0.88 9.92 -7.80
N VAL A 119 1.27 9.32 -6.68
CA VAL A 119 1.34 9.99 -5.37
C VAL A 119 2.70 9.73 -4.75
N SER A 120 3.14 10.60 -3.87
CA SER A 120 4.35 10.35 -3.07
C SER A 120 4.12 9.22 -2.07
N ASP A 121 5.20 8.54 -1.66
CA ASP A 121 5.14 7.65 -0.51
C ASP A 121 4.73 8.44 0.73
N LEU A 122 3.80 7.89 1.52
CA LEU A 122 3.31 8.56 2.72
C LEU A 122 4.42 8.81 3.76
N ALA A 123 5.49 8.01 3.73
CA ALA A 123 6.68 8.24 4.57
C ALA A 123 7.35 9.59 4.26
N TYR A 124 7.34 10.03 3.00
CA TYR A 124 7.88 11.34 2.61
C TYR A 124 7.21 12.50 3.31
N TYR A 125 5.89 12.43 3.51
CA TYR A 125 5.18 13.48 4.25
C TYR A 125 5.69 13.61 5.69
N SER A 126 5.94 12.49 6.35
CA SER A 126 6.50 12.48 7.70
C SER A 126 7.92 13.05 7.74
N ILE A 127 8.74 12.72 6.75
CA ILE A 127 10.11 13.25 6.62
C ILE A 127 10.08 14.74 6.39
N LEU A 128 9.25 15.23 5.46
CA LEU A 128 9.12 16.67 5.16
C LEU A 128 8.63 17.47 6.37
N LYS A 129 7.63 16.94 7.09
CA LYS A 129 7.08 17.59 8.28
C LYS A 129 8.13 17.74 9.41
N ASN A 130 9.08 16.81 9.48
CA ASN A 130 10.12 16.81 10.49
C ASN A 130 11.50 17.25 9.93
N ARG A 131 11.53 17.83 8.73
CA ARG A 131 12.77 18.15 8.04
C ARG A 131 13.71 19.02 8.87
N GLU A 132 13.19 20.07 9.49
CA GLU A 132 13.98 20.99 10.32
C GLU A 132 14.67 20.28 11.48
N LYS A 133 14.01 19.28 12.08
CA LYS A 133 14.59 18.50 13.18
C LYS A 133 15.82 17.68 12.76
N TYR A 134 15.99 17.39 11.46
CA TYR A 134 17.05 16.52 10.95
C TYR A 134 18.09 17.26 10.10
N LEU A 135 17.94 18.57 9.87
CA LEU A 135 18.89 19.33 9.04
C LEU A 135 20.21 19.62 9.73
N ASP A 136 20.19 19.76 11.05
CA ASP A 136 21.36 20.17 11.84
C ASP A 136 22.22 18.99 12.34
N GLU A 137 21.79 17.74 12.09
CA GLU A 137 22.55 16.57 12.48
C GLU A 137 23.63 16.24 11.44
N LYS A 138 24.88 16.26 11.88
CA LYS A 138 26.01 15.76 11.08
C LYS A 138 25.78 14.27 10.81
N ARG A 139 25.60 13.93 9.55
CA ARG A 139 25.35 12.53 9.13
C ARG A 139 26.64 11.91 8.65
N ASP A 140 27.25 11.13 9.49
CA ASP A 140 28.44 10.32 9.21
C ASP A 140 28.14 8.82 9.10
N THR A 141 26.87 8.46 9.22
CA THR A 141 26.41 7.07 9.23
C THR A 141 25.36 6.81 8.16
N ILE A 142 25.53 5.75 7.39
CA ILE A 142 24.54 5.22 6.46
C ILE A 142 23.80 4.07 7.13
N SER A 143 22.50 4.25 7.40
CA SER A 143 21.64 3.18 7.90
C SER A 143 20.99 2.43 6.77
N TYR A 144 21.05 1.12 6.83
CA TYR A 144 20.53 0.23 5.82
C TYR A 144 19.61 -0.83 6.45
N SER A 145 18.41 -1.00 5.86
CA SER A 145 17.46 -2.04 6.24
C SER A 145 17.23 -3.01 5.10
N PHE A 146 17.47 -4.28 5.34
CA PHE A 146 17.33 -5.34 4.37
C PHE A 146 16.15 -6.25 4.68
N ARG A 147 15.33 -6.51 3.67
CA ARG A 147 14.28 -7.52 3.73
C ARG A 147 14.56 -8.59 2.67
N PRO A 148 14.84 -9.84 3.07
CA PRO A 148 15.11 -10.91 2.12
C PRO A 148 13.97 -11.09 1.12
N TYR A 149 14.31 -11.23 -0.15
CA TYR A 149 13.35 -11.54 -1.19
C TYR A 149 13.09 -13.04 -1.21
N LYS A 150 11.90 -13.45 -0.80
CA LYS A 150 11.54 -14.87 -0.61
C LYS A 150 11.59 -15.72 -1.89
N GLN A 151 11.46 -15.09 -3.05
CA GLN A 151 11.49 -15.78 -4.36
C GLN A 151 12.89 -15.81 -4.98
N SER A 152 13.89 -15.30 -4.29
CA SER A 152 15.28 -15.39 -4.74
C SER A 152 15.80 -16.81 -4.54
N ASN A 153 16.52 -17.34 -5.52
CA ASN A 153 17.25 -18.59 -5.40
C ASN A 153 18.48 -18.49 -4.48
N LEU A 154 18.79 -17.29 -3.98
CA LEU A 154 19.90 -17.05 -3.08
C LEU A 154 19.44 -17.11 -1.62
N PRO A 155 20.20 -17.75 -0.72
CA PRO A 155 19.97 -17.68 0.72
C PRO A 155 19.92 -16.22 1.22
N PRO A 156 19.11 -15.91 2.24
CA PRO A 156 18.97 -14.55 2.77
C PRO A 156 20.31 -13.88 3.13
N GLU A 157 21.23 -14.64 3.72
CA GLU A 157 22.58 -14.17 4.11
C GLU A 157 23.42 -13.75 2.90
N LEU A 158 23.35 -14.50 1.79
CA LEU A 158 24.06 -14.17 0.56
C LEU A 158 23.42 -12.97 -0.16
N GLN A 159 22.11 -12.83 -0.09
CA GLN A 159 21.42 -11.62 -0.56
C GLN A 159 21.90 -10.40 0.22
N ALA A 160 21.95 -10.48 1.56
CA ALA A 160 22.41 -9.40 2.42
C ALA A 160 23.88 -9.01 2.13
N LYS A 161 24.77 -10.00 1.99
CA LYS A 161 26.18 -9.75 1.65
C LYS A 161 26.36 -9.03 0.32
N LYS A 162 25.66 -9.45 -0.74
CA LYS A 162 25.73 -8.79 -2.06
C LYS A 162 25.28 -7.33 -2.02
N ILE A 163 24.24 -7.06 -1.26
CA ILE A 163 23.72 -5.69 -1.15
C ILE A 163 24.64 -4.84 -0.27
N ALA A 164 25.16 -5.37 0.83
CA ALA A 164 26.13 -4.67 1.66
C ALA A 164 27.40 -4.31 0.88
N SER A 165 27.93 -5.23 0.06
CA SER A 165 29.06 -4.96 -0.83
C SER A 165 28.76 -3.83 -1.81
N ALA A 166 27.58 -3.85 -2.47
CA ALA A 166 27.19 -2.81 -3.40
C ALA A 166 27.05 -1.42 -2.74
N ILE A 167 26.59 -1.38 -1.48
CA ILE A 167 26.49 -0.12 -0.72
C ILE A 167 27.88 0.40 -0.37
N LEU A 168 28.79 -0.46 0.07
CA LEU A 168 30.18 -0.10 0.38
C LEU A 168 30.90 0.44 -0.86
N ASP A 169 30.71 -0.19 -2.02
CA ASP A 169 31.31 0.25 -3.28
C ASP A 169 30.83 1.65 -3.71
N VAL A 170 29.60 2.04 -3.34
CA VAL A 170 29.08 3.39 -3.59
C VAL A 170 29.56 4.40 -2.55
N ALA A 171 29.69 3.99 -1.29
CA ALA A 171 30.07 4.86 -0.19
C ALA A 171 31.58 5.21 -0.19
N THR A 172 32.41 4.43 -0.90
CA THR A 172 33.86 4.62 -1.01
C THR A 172 34.30 5.39 -2.25
N LYS A 173 33.38 5.77 -3.12
CA LYS A 173 33.58 6.64 -4.28
C LYS A 173 33.17 8.08 -3.97
#